data_a05a9d9be3d9a91316d0ec24cb536814
#
_entry.id   a05a9d9be3d9a91316d0ec24cb536814
#
_cell.length_a   1.000
_cell.length_b   1.000
_cell.length_c   1.000
_cell.angle_alpha   90.00
_cell.angle_beta   90.00
_cell.angle_gamma   90.00
#
_symmetry.space_group_name_H-M   'P 1'
#
loop_
_entity.id
_entity.type
_entity.pdbx_description
1 polymer ?
#
loop_
_entity_poly.entity_id
_entity_poly.type
_entity_poly.pdbx_seq_one_letter_code
_entity_poly.pdbx_strand_id
1 'polypeptide(L)'
;MANSKQKNLLVTTALPYGNGALHIGHLLEHTQTDVWVRTNKMEGNNVLNFCADDAHGAPIMIKAKEEGQDPEEFTKGIQIEHLKTLKSFGIEHDHYHSTHSVENEQLVNEIFTDLVKANLVYEKEILQLFDDQEKMFLADRYIKGVCPSCGAEDQYGDGCEVCGITYDAIDIKKPISVLSGTEPSKKKTNQIFFNLNKCKDFLSSYLDDLSIQESVKNKLLEWLGGDLQDWNISRDKPYFGFKIPQHDDKYFYVWVDAPIGYIAATKYYCDENKIDYLNLWGKDSNY
;
A
#
# COMPACT_ATOMS: atom_id res chain seq x y z
N MET A 1 26.79 -33.66 -12.39
CA MET A 1 26.00 -32.55 -11.77
C MET A 1 26.00 -31.42 -12.80
N ALA A 2 24.83 -31.09 -13.32
CA ALA A 2 24.73 -30.00 -14.28
C ALA A 2 25.17 -28.69 -13.56
N ASN A 3 26.11 -27.98 -14.17
CA ASN A 3 26.57 -26.67 -13.72
C ASN A 3 25.39 -25.68 -13.91
N SER A 4 24.45 -25.62 -12.97
CA SER A 4 23.40 -24.60 -13.00
C SER A 4 24.11 -23.26 -12.82
N LYS A 5 23.98 -22.38 -13.80
CA LYS A 5 24.50 -21.02 -13.74
C LYS A 5 23.88 -20.36 -12.47
N GLN A 6 24.74 -19.83 -11.62
CA GLN A 6 24.31 -19.06 -10.43
C GLN A 6 23.29 -18.00 -10.86
N LYS A 7 22.18 -17.91 -10.12
CA LYS A 7 21.12 -16.90 -10.35
C LYS A 7 21.28 -15.75 -9.36
N ASN A 8 20.92 -14.56 -9.80
CA ASN A 8 20.65 -13.44 -8.92
C ASN A 8 19.13 -13.38 -8.68
N LEU A 9 18.73 -13.26 -7.44
CA LEU A 9 17.33 -13.32 -7.03
C LEU A 9 17.04 -12.19 -6.06
N LEU A 10 16.12 -11.31 -6.45
CA LEU A 10 15.54 -10.27 -5.59
C LEU A 10 14.22 -10.80 -5.03
N VAL A 11 14.11 -10.81 -3.71
CA VAL A 11 12.95 -11.36 -3.00
C VAL A 11 12.34 -10.28 -2.13
N THR A 12 11.03 -10.18 -2.16
CA THR A 12 10.27 -9.31 -1.27
C THR A 12 9.16 -10.10 -0.59
N THR A 13 8.84 -9.73 0.64
CA THR A 13 7.69 -10.24 1.39
C THR A 13 6.64 -9.15 1.47
N ALA A 14 5.34 -9.49 1.51
CA ALA A 14 4.30 -8.49 1.69
C ALA A 14 4.57 -7.62 2.92
N LEU A 15 4.42 -6.31 2.75
CA LEU A 15 4.70 -5.34 3.81
C LEU A 15 3.63 -5.46 4.90
N PRO A 16 3.97 -5.81 6.15
CA PRO A 16 3.01 -5.78 7.23
C PRO A 16 2.51 -4.36 7.47
N TYR A 17 1.22 -4.22 7.73
CA TYR A 17 0.65 -2.93 8.03
C TYR A 17 1.01 -2.48 9.45
N GLY A 18 1.58 -1.27 9.57
CA GLY A 18 2.17 -0.73 10.80
C GLY A 18 1.17 -0.27 11.87
N ASN A 19 0.02 -0.94 11.99
CA ASN A 19 -1.03 -0.58 12.95
C ASN A 19 -1.15 -1.54 14.16
N GLY A 20 -0.30 -2.53 14.28
CA GLY A 20 -0.31 -3.49 15.40
C GLY A 20 0.65 -4.64 15.21
N ALA A 21 0.72 -5.54 16.18
CA ALA A 21 1.64 -6.68 16.21
C ALA A 21 1.44 -7.66 15.05
N LEU A 22 2.51 -8.37 14.67
CA LEU A 22 2.41 -9.45 13.69
C LEU A 22 1.54 -10.60 14.23
N HIS A 23 0.62 -11.07 13.41
CA HIS A 23 -0.18 -12.26 13.68
C HIS A 23 0.33 -13.48 12.89
N ILE A 24 -0.26 -14.65 13.16
CA ILE A 24 0.16 -15.92 12.55
C ILE A 24 0.14 -15.89 11.00
N GLY A 25 -0.77 -15.12 10.39
CA GLY A 25 -0.82 -14.96 8.93
C GLY A 25 0.43 -14.29 8.37
N HIS A 26 0.90 -13.21 9.00
CA HIS A 26 2.16 -12.56 8.63
C HIS A 26 3.34 -13.52 8.82
N LEU A 27 3.41 -14.20 9.98
CA LEU A 27 4.50 -15.12 10.29
C LEU A 27 4.57 -16.30 9.32
N LEU A 28 3.42 -16.79 8.83
CA LEU A 28 3.37 -17.86 7.83
C LEU A 28 4.08 -17.44 6.55
N GLU A 29 3.73 -16.26 6.02
CA GLU A 29 4.32 -15.74 4.77
C GLU A 29 5.82 -15.48 4.94
N HIS A 30 6.22 -14.78 6.00
CA HIS A 30 7.63 -14.51 6.27
C HIS A 30 8.45 -15.79 6.46
N THR A 31 7.90 -16.81 7.13
CA THR A 31 8.56 -18.12 7.30
C THR A 31 8.72 -18.83 5.96
N GLN A 32 7.69 -18.83 5.12
CA GLN A 32 7.78 -19.45 3.78
C GLN A 32 8.85 -18.76 2.93
N THR A 33 8.89 -17.42 2.96
CA THR A 33 9.90 -16.63 2.25
C THR A 33 11.30 -16.94 2.78
N ASP A 34 11.51 -16.98 4.11
CA ASP A 34 12.81 -17.27 4.71
C ASP A 34 13.32 -18.66 4.34
N VAL A 35 12.45 -19.68 4.37
CA VAL A 35 12.79 -21.04 3.93
C VAL A 35 13.22 -21.05 2.47
N TRP A 36 12.50 -20.34 1.60
CA TRP A 36 12.81 -20.25 0.18
C TRP A 36 14.15 -19.54 -0.05
N VAL A 37 14.39 -18.42 0.63
CA VAL A 37 15.64 -17.65 0.56
C VAL A 37 16.83 -18.51 1.00
N ARG A 38 16.73 -19.16 2.16
CA ARG A 38 17.80 -20.04 2.67
C ARG A 38 18.08 -21.19 1.72
N THR A 39 17.06 -21.81 1.17
CA THR A 39 17.22 -22.90 0.20
C THR A 39 18.00 -22.43 -1.02
N ASN A 40 17.63 -21.28 -1.61
CA ASN A 40 18.33 -20.75 -2.77
C ASN A 40 19.78 -20.33 -2.45
N LYS A 41 20.02 -19.73 -1.28
CA LYS A 41 21.39 -19.43 -0.82
C LYS A 41 22.23 -20.71 -0.66
N MET A 42 21.65 -21.79 -0.14
CA MET A 42 22.31 -23.12 -0.02
C MET A 42 22.60 -23.76 -1.38
N GLU A 43 21.78 -23.51 -2.38
CA GLU A 43 22.00 -23.94 -3.78
C GLU A 43 23.08 -23.11 -4.50
N GLY A 44 23.63 -22.09 -3.87
CA GLY A 44 24.68 -21.24 -4.39
C GLY A 44 24.19 -20.05 -5.20
N ASN A 45 22.90 -19.72 -5.15
CA ASN A 45 22.35 -18.53 -5.77
C ASN A 45 22.70 -17.27 -4.94
N ASN A 46 22.81 -16.14 -5.61
CA ASN A 46 22.92 -14.83 -4.97
C ASN A 46 21.49 -14.31 -4.71
N VAL A 47 21.10 -14.21 -3.43
CA VAL A 47 19.74 -13.84 -3.02
C VAL A 47 19.80 -12.62 -2.11
N LEU A 48 19.05 -11.59 -2.49
CA LEU A 48 18.78 -10.42 -1.65
C LEU A 48 17.30 -10.43 -1.25
N ASN A 49 17.02 -10.25 0.04
CA ASN A 49 15.68 -10.32 0.61
C ASN A 49 15.34 -9.03 1.37
N PHE A 50 14.29 -8.34 0.92
CA PHE A 50 13.85 -7.06 1.48
C PHE A 50 12.41 -7.10 1.94
N CYS A 51 12.12 -6.33 3.00
CA CYS A 51 10.78 -6.05 3.48
C CYS A 51 10.73 -4.65 4.10
N ALA A 52 9.55 -4.19 4.45
CA ALA A 52 9.31 -2.94 5.17
C ALA A 52 7.98 -3.03 5.92
N ASP A 53 7.73 -2.08 6.83
CA ASP A 53 6.39 -1.82 7.33
C ASP A 53 5.65 -0.86 6.40
N ASP A 54 4.37 -1.15 6.12
CA ASP A 54 3.44 -0.21 5.51
C ASP A 54 2.94 0.75 6.61
N ALA A 55 3.48 1.97 6.63
CA ALA A 55 3.44 2.88 7.78
C ALA A 55 2.50 4.08 7.64
N HIS A 56 1.61 4.12 6.64
CA HIS A 56 0.74 5.26 6.41
C HIS A 56 -0.76 4.92 6.49
N GLY A 57 -1.58 5.95 6.55
CA GLY A 57 -3.02 5.83 6.39
C GLY A 57 -3.86 6.08 7.64
N ALA A 58 -5.17 6.15 7.41
CA ALA A 58 -6.16 6.48 8.42
C ALA A 58 -6.21 5.50 9.61
N PRO A 59 -6.13 4.16 9.42
CA PRO A 59 -6.14 3.23 10.55
C PRO A 59 -4.98 3.42 11.53
N ILE A 60 -3.80 3.82 11.05
CA ILE A 60 -2.66 4.15 11.90
C ILE A 60 -2.94 5.42 12.72
N MET A 61 -3.52 6.45 12.08
CA MET A 61 -3.91 7.68 12.80
C MET A 61 -4.93 7.40 13.91
N ILE A 62 -5.92 6.54 13.65
CA ILE A 62 -6.90 6.12 14.66
C ILE A 62 -6.18 5.47 15.82
N LYS A 63 -5.33 4.49 15.53
CA LYS A 63 -4.65 3.70 16.54
C LYS A 63 -3.69 4.53 17.38
N ALA A 64 -2.90 5.38 16.73
CA ALA A 64 -2.02 6.32 17.42
C ALA A 64 -2.80 7.28 18.34
N LYS A 65 -3.95 7.82 17.86
CA LYS A 65 -4.83 8.68 18.67
C LYS A 65 -5.40 7.93 19.89
N GLU A 66 -5.84 6.68 19.73
CA GLU A 66 -6.31 5.83 20.83
C GLU A 66 -5.25 5.61 21.89
N GLU A 67 -3.97 5.48 21.49
CA GLU A 67 -2.83 5.27 22.39
C GLU A 67 -2.20 6.59 22.89
N GLY A 68 -2.72 7.74 22.43
CA GLY A 68 -2.21 9.07 22.82
C GLY A 68 -0.81 9.36 22.29
N GLN A 69 -0.45 8.78 21.16
CA GLN A 69 0.86 8.91 20.51
C GLN A 69 0.77 9.68 19.19
N ASP A 70 1.88 10.24 18.77
CA ASP A 70 2.06 10.73 17.40
C ASP A 70 2.13 9.53 16.43
N PRO A 71 1.51 9.60 15.23
CA PRO A 71 1.51 8.48 14.28
C PRO A 71 2.90 8.00 13.85
N GLU A 72 3.87 8.92 13.73
CA GLU A 72 5.25 8.56 13.37
C GLU A 72 5.95 7.80 14.52
N GLU A 73 5.78 8.26 15.75
CA GLU A 73 6.32 7.57 16.93
C GLU A 73 5.66 6.20 17.13
N PHE A 74 4.35 6.13 16.93
CA PHE A 74 3.60 4.88 17.01
C PHE A 74 4.13 3.85 16.00
N THR A 75 4.26 4.20 14.71
CA THR A 75 4.75 3.26 13.68
C THR A 75 6.19 2.83 13.91
N LYS A 76 7.06 3.72 14.41
CA LYS A 76 8.42 3.34 14.82
C LYS A 76 8.43 2.29 15.94
N GLY A 77 7.53 2.44 16.92
CA GLY A 77 7.34 1.45 17.99
C GLY A 77 6.89 0.10 17.44
N ILE A 78 5.94 0.08 16.52
CA ILE A 78 5.45 -1.13 15.85
C ILE A 78 6.57 -1.80 15.03
N GLN A 79 7.38 -1.04 14.29
CA GLN A 79 8.51 -1.59 13.54
C GLN A 79 9.51 -2.33 14.44
N ILE A 80 9.83 -1.75 15.58
CA ILE A 80 10.72 -2.40 16.57
C ILE A 80 10.12 -3.73 17.05
N GLU A 81 8.83 -3.78 17.31
CA GLU A 81 8.12 -4.99 17.72
C GLU A 81 8.10 -6.04 16.61
N HIS A 82 7.83 -5.64 15.36
CA HIS A 82 7.86 -6.53 14.19
C HIS A 82 9.25 -7.16 14.03
N LEU A 83 10.31 -6.36 14.03
CA LEU A 83 11.69 -6.85 13.93
C LEU A 83 12.05 -7.82 15.07
N LYS A 84 11.64 -7.51 16.30
CA LYS A 84 11.85 -8.40 17.46
C LYS A 84 11.11 -9.72 17.29
N THR A 85 9.88 -9.67 16.80
CA THR A 85 9.05 -10.86 16.54
C THR A 85 9.67 -11.71 15.45
N LEU A 86 9.99 -11.15 14.29
CA LEU A 86 10.63 -11.86 13.18
C LEU A 86 11.93 -12.54 13.61
N LYS A 87 12.78 -11.80 14.34
CA LYS A 87 14.03 -12.34 14.90
C LYS A 87 13.79 -13.52 15.85
N SER A 88 12.71 -13.51 16.63
CA SER A 88 12.38 -14.62 17.55
C SER A 88 12.03 -15.92 16.81
N PHE A 89 11.58 -15.82 15.55
CA PHE A 89 11.34 -16.94 14.65
C PHE A 89 12.57 -17.28 13.78
N GLY A 90 13.69 -16.60 13.98
CA GLY A 90 14.92 -16.78 13.19
C GLY A 90 14.81 -16.26 11.76
N ILE A 91 13.84 -15.39 11.47
CA ILE A 91 13.62 -14.78 10.17
C ILE A 91 14.48 -13.52 10.06
N GLU A 92 15.27 -13.43 9.00
CA GLU A 92 16.18 -12.31 8.74
C GLU A 92 16.01 -11.81 7.29
N HIS A 93 16.12 -10.49 7.13
CA HIS A 93 16.14 -9.80 5.84
C HIS A 93 17.53 -9.18 5.64
N ASP A 94 17.95 -9.04 4.39
CA ASP A 94 19.15 -8.26 4.07
C ASP A 94 18.95 -6.77 4.45
N HIS A 95 17.70 -6.27 4.32
CA HIS A 95 17.25 -5.02 4.94
C HIS A 95 15.73 -5.04 5.20
N TYR A 96 15.32 -4.49 6.35
CA TYR A 96 13.91 -4.27 6.72
C TYR A 96 13.70 -2.77 6.95
N HIS A 97 12.80 -2.17 6.19
CA HIS A 97 12.62 -0.72 6.10
C HIS A 97 11.26 -0.26 6.63
N SER A 98 10.89 0.99 6.35
CA SER A 98 9.56 1.56 6.54
C SER A 98 9.15 2.32 5.29
N THR A 99 7.86 2.28 4.95
CA THR A 99 7.35 3.16 3.88
C THR A 99 7.37 4.63 4.30
N HIS A 100 7.38 4.93 5.61
CA HIS A 100 7.64 6.28 6.11
C HIS A 100 9.15 6.55 6.17
N SER A 101 9.75 6.81 5.02
CA SER A 101 11.19 7.05 4.87
C SER A 101 11.48 8.10 3.79
N VAL A 102 12.67 8.70 3.87
CA VAL A 102 13.12 9.72 2.90
C VAL A 102 13.22 9.14 1.49
N GLU A 103 13.73 7.91 1.37
CA GLU A 103 13.89 7.21 0.10
C GLU A 103 12.53 6.96 -0.56
N ASN A 104 11.53 6.57 0.23
CA ASN A 104 10.18 6.33 -0.28
C ASN A 104 9.51 7.64 -0.70
N GLU A 105 9.63 8.70 0.08
CA GLU A 105 9.08 10.02 -0.27
C GLU A 105 9.68 10.53 -1.59
N GLN A 106 11.00 10.40 -1.77
CA GLN A 106 11.68 10.81 -3.01
C GLN A 106 11.15 10.02 -4.21
N LEU A 107 11.11 8.69 -4.12
CA LEU A 107 10.63 7.83 -5.20
C LEU A 107 9.16 8.06 -5.54
N VAL A 108 8.30 8.22 -4.53
CA VAL A 108 6.86 8.54 -4.74
C VAL A 108 6.71 9.85 -5.49
N ASN A 109 7.45 10.90 -5.11
CA ASN A 109 7.41 12.20 -5.75
C ASN A 109 7.94 12.16 -7.19
N GLU A 110 9.02 11.41 -7.44
CA GLU A 110 9.58 11.21 -8.77
C GLU A 110 8.58 10.49 -9.69
N ILE A 111 8.04 9.35 -9.23
CA ILE A 111 7.05 8.56 -9.97
C ILE A 111 5.79 9.39 -10.24
N PHE A 112 5.27 10.11 -9.24
CA PHE A 112 4.11 10.99 -9.43
C PHE A 112 4.37 12.06 -10.48
N THR A 113 5.55 12.69 -10.44
CA THR A 113 5.95 13.70 -11.43
C THR A 113 5.96 13.12 -12.85
N ASP A 114 6.43 11.89 -13.01
CA ASP A 114 6.46 11.24 -14.32
C ASP A 114 5.07 10.80 -14.78
N LEU A 115 4.19 10.37 -13.87
CA LEU A 115 2.78 10.11 -14.17
C LEU A 115 2.06 11.38 -14.66
N VAL A 116 2.32 12.53 -14.04
CA VAL A 116 1.80 13.83 -14.48
C VAL A 116 2.29 14.18 -15.89
N LYS A 117 3.61 14.08 -16.17
CA LYS A 117 4.18 14.30 -17.50
C LYS A 117 3.59 13.38 -18.57
N ALA A 118 3.29 12.14 -18.19
CA ALA A 118 2.66 11.15 -19.06
C ALA A 118 1.14 11.37 -19.27
N ASN A 119 0.55 12.40 -18.65
CA ASN A 119 -0.90 12.66 -18.64
C ASN A 119 -1.73 11.46 -18.12
N LEU A 120 -1.19 10.72 -17.14
CA LEU A 120 -1.87 9.61 -16.48
C LEU A 120 -2.58 10.03 -15.19
N VAL A 121 -2.46 11.31 -14.81
CA VAL A 121 -3.07 11.87 -13.60
C VAL A 121 -3.93 13.08 -13.98
N TYR A 122 -5.07 13.23 -13.29
CA TYR A 122 -5.98 14.37 -13.48
C TYR A 122 -6.72 14.70 -12.18
N GLU A 123 -7.23 15.92 -12.08
CA GLU A 123 -8.08 16.35 -10.96
C GLU A 123 -9.56 16.22 -11.30
N LYS A 124 -10.36 15.87 -10.29
CA LYS A 124 -11.81 15.77 -10.40
C LYS A 124 -12.47 16.20 -9.10
N GLU A 125 -13.48 17.08 -9.18
CA GLU A 125 -14.35 17.41 -8.05
C GLU A 125 -15.27 16.22 -7.78
N ILE A 126 -15.29 15.76 -6.51
CA ILE A 126 -16.20 14.72 -6.02
C ILE A 126 -16.94 15.19 -4.77
N LEU A 127 -18.05 14.52 -4.47
CA LEU A 127 -18.71 14.63 -3.16
C LEU A 127 -18.11 13.59 -2.22
N GLN A 128 -17.80 14.01 -0.99
CA GLN A 128 -17.27 13.15 0.05
C GLN A 128 -17.92 13.49 1.39
N LEU A 129 -17.96 12.51 2.30
CA LEU A 129 -18.46 12.71 3.66
C LEU A 129 -17.45 13.51 4.47
N PHE A 130 -17.95 14.50 5.21
CA PHE A 130 -17.17 15.43 6.02
C PHE A 130 -17.69 15.44 7.45
N ASP A 131 -16.80 15.26 8.39
CA ASP A 131 -17.09 15.42 9.81
C ASP A 131 -16.99 16.90 10.19
N ASP A 132 -18.12 17.50 10.52
CA ASP A 132 -18.18 18.94 10.87
C ASP A 132 -17.60 19.22 12.26
N GLN A 133 -17.53 18.22 13.13
CA GLN A 133 -16.95 18.34 14.47
C GLN A 133 -15.42 18.22 14.43
N GLU A 134 -14.90 17.20 13.77
CA GLU A 134 -13.44 16.97 13.59
C GLU A 134 -12.86 17.83 12.46
N LYS A 135 -13.71 18.51 11.67
CA LYS A 135 -13.35 19.41 10.53
C LYS A 135 -12.48 18.73 9.49
N MET A 136 -12.81 17.50 9.13
CA MET A 136 -12.07 16.73 8.16
C MET A 136 -12.96 15.90 7.23
N PHE A 137 -12.46 15.62 6.02
CA PHE A 137 -13.06 14.62 5.16
C PHE A 137 -12.80 13.23 5.72
N LEU A 138 -13.81 12.38 5.66
CA LEU A 138 -13.74 11.03 6.22
C LEU A 138 -13.20 10.05 5.17
N ALA A 139 -12.15 9.33 5.52
CA ALA A 139 -11.77 8.12 4.81
C ALA A 139 -12.80 7.01 5.09
N ASP A 140 -12.89 6.03 4.21
CA ASP A 140 -13.91 4.98 4.25
C ASP A 140 -13.99 4.26 5.61
N ARG A 141 -12.84 4.03 6.26
CA ARG A 141 -12.76 3.39 7.58
C ARG A 141 -13.16 4.31 8.75
N TYR A 142 -13.32 5.61 8.50
CA TYR A 142 -13.89 6.55 9.46
C TYR A 142 -15.41 6.66 9.39
N ILE A 143 -16.04 5.89 8.50
CA ILE A 143 -17.49 5.91 8.27
C ILE A 143 -18.06 4.54 8.59
N LYS A 144 -19.09 4.52 9.40
CA LYS A 144 -19.95 3.34 9.61
C LYS A 144 -21.39 3.68 9.31
N GLY A 145 -22.18 2.66 8.93
CA GLY A 145 -23.59 2.85 8.64
C GLY A 145 -24.27 1.56 8.21
N VAL A 146 -25.35 1.72 7.45
CA VAL A 146 -26.19 0.62 6.97
C VAL A 146 -25.86 0.35 5.51
N CYS A 147 -25.57 -0.91 5.18
CA CYS A 147 -25.30 -1.34 3.81
C CYS A 147 -26.42 -0.91 2.85
N PRO A 148 -26.10 -0.24 1.73
CA PRO A 148 -27.11 0.21 0.76
C PRO A 148 -27.83 -0.95 0.07
N SER A 149 -27.21 -2.12 -0.03
CA SER A 149 -27.74 -3.31 -0.71
C SER A 149 -28.55 -4.20 0.22
N CYS A 150 -27.95 -4.81 1.23
CA CYS A 150 -28.63 -5.82 2.07
C CYS A 150 -29.23 -5.26 3.37
N GLY A 151 -28.96 -4.01 3.74
CA GLY A 151 -29.48 -3.40 4.96
C GLY A 151 -28.77 -3.82 6.25
N ALA A 152 -27.65 -4.53 6.18
CA ALA A 152 -26.85 -4.87 7.35
C ALA A 152 -26.34 -3.60 8.04
N GLU A 153 -26.46 -3.55 9.36
CA GLU A 153 -25.99 -2.43 10.18
C GLU A 153 -24.49 -2.53 10.48
N ASP A 154 -23.87 -1.44 10.97
CA ASP A 154 -22.48 -1.35 11.42
C ASP A 154 -21.44 -1.72 10.34
N GLN A 155 -21.73 -1.41 9.07
CA GLN A 155 -20.82 -1.66 7.97
C GLN A 155 -19.94 -0.45 7.70
N TYR A 156 -18.66 -0.69 7.26
CA TYR A 156 -17.75 0.38 6.87
C TYR A 156 -18.09 1.00 5.51
N GLY A 157 -17.53 2.19 5.25
CA GLY A 157 -17.81 2.98 4.04
C GLY A 157 -17.27 2.39 2.73
N ASP A 158 -16.47 1.33 2.75
CA ASP A 158 -15.86 0.70 1.59
C ASP A 158 -16.51 -0.63 1.18
N GLY A 159 -17.35 -1.23 2.06
CA GLY A 159 -17.97 -2.50 1.72
C GLY A 159 -18.77 -3.13 2.87
N CYS A 160 -19.50 -4.16 2.53
CA CYS A 160 -20.34 -4.90 3.46
C CYS A 160 -19.74 -6.27 3.78
N GLU A 161 -19.43 -6.50 5.04
CA GLU A 161 -18.90 -7.80 5.51
C GLU A 161 -19.96 -8.93 5.47
N VAL A 162 -21.25 -8.58 5.42
CA VAL A 162 -22.35 -9.56 5.42
C VAL A 162 -22.66 -10.07 4.01
N CYS A 163 -22.78 -9.18 3.01
CA CYS A 163 -23.13 -9.58 1.64
C CYS A 163 -21.97 -9.47 0.63
N GLY A 164 -20.80 -9.00 1.06
CA GLY A 164 -19.58 -8.93 0.24
C GLY A 164 -19.58 -7.86 -0.85
N ILE A 165 -20.62 -6.98 -0.90
CA ILE A 165 -20.65 -5.90 -1.89
C ILE A 165 -19.71 -4.77 -1.51
N THR A 166 -19.03 -4.19 -2.51
CA THR A 166 -18.31 -2.93 -2.37
C THR A 166 -19.19 -1.77 -2.83
N TYR A 167 -19.03 -0.58 -2.23
CA TYR A 167 -19.78 0.63 -2.56
C TYR A 167 -18.95 1.87 -2.19
N ASP A 168 -19.31 3.01 -2.78
CA ASP A 168 -18.72 4.28 -2.36
C ASP A 168 -19.27 4.71 -1.01
N ALA A 169 -18.42 5.28 -0.16
CA ALA A 169 -18.79 5.72 1.19
C ALA A 169 -19.97 6.70 1.21
N ILE A 170 -20.17 7.44 0.12
CA ILE A 170 -21.28 8.39 -0.02
C ILE A 170 -22.67 7.70 -0.17
N ASP A 171 -22.69 6.43 -0.53
CA ASP A 171 -23.90 5.64 -0.76
C ASP A 171 -24.38 4.90 0.49
N ILE A 172 -23.55 4.83 1.53
CA ILE A 172 -23.91 4.19 2.80
C ILE A 172 -25.11 4.91 3.43
N LYS A 173 -26.05 4.15 3.95
CA LYS A 173 -27.23 4.71 4.59
C LYS A 173 -26.96 4.99 6.07
N LYS A 174 -27.54 6.08 6.59
CA LYS A 174 -27.37 6.52 7.98
C LYS A 174 -25.89 6.55 8.39
N PRO A 175 -25.02 7.26 7.63
CA PRO A 175 -23.60 7.33 7.94
C PRO A 175 -23.34 7.96 9.31
N ILE A 176 -22.40 7.40 10.03
CA ILE A 176 -21.90 7.93 11.31
C ILE A 176 -20.38 7.99 11.23
N SER A 177 -19.82 9.13 11.64
CA SER A 177 -18.37 9.26 11.82
C SER A 177 -17.90 8.41 13.01
N VAL A 178 -16.92 7.54 12.79
CA VAL A 178 -16.28 6.77 13.86
C VAL A 178 -15.52 7.68 14.84
N LEU A 179 -15.09 8.87 14.37
CA LEU A 179 -14.29 9.79 15.16
C LEU A 179 -15.13 10.60 16.17
N SER A 180 -16.22 11.19 15.69
CA SER A 180 -17.07 12.08 16.50
C SER A 180 -18.36 11.44 16.98
N GLY A 181 -18.77 10.32 16.38
CA GLY A 181 -20.08 9.71 16.61
C GLY A 181 -21.24 10.48 15.99
N THR A 182 -20.99 11.50 15.17
CA THR A 182 -22.01 12.37 14.56
C THR A 182 -22.29 11.96 13.11
N GLU A 183 -23.46 12.37 12.59
CA GLU A 183 -23.81 12.23 11.19
C GLU A 183 -22.96 13.21 10.35
N PRO A 184 -22.16 12.72 9.36
CA PRO A 184 -21.34 13.60 8.53
C PRO A 184 -22.17 14.32 7.47
N SER A 185 -21.70 15.50 7.08
CA SER A 185 -22.24 16.26 5.96
C SER A 185 -21.57 15.88 4.64
N LYS A 186 -22.26 16.14 3.50
CA LYS A 186 -21.67 15.94 2.16
C LYS A 186 -21.03 17.24 1.69
N LYS A 187 -19.73 17.21 1.40
CA LYS A 187 -19.01 18.37 0.86
C LYS A 187 -18.25 18.00 -0.42
N LYS A 188 -18.04 19.01 -1.26
CA LYS A 188 -17.24 18.89 -2.47
C LYS A 188 -15.76 19.04 -2.14
N THR A 189 -14.94 18.22 -2.76
CA THR A 189 -13.48 18.32 -2.71
C THR A 189 -12.88 17.94 -4.05
N ASN A 190 -11.79 18.58 -4.43
CA ASN A 190 -11.01 18.19 -5.60
C ASN A 190 -10.08 17.04 -5.20
N GLN A 191 -10.14 15.94 -5.93
CA GLN A 191 -9.28 14.78 -5.71
C GLN A 191 -8.46 14.49 -6.97
N ILE A 192 -7.33 13.86 -6.77
CA ILE A 192 -6.39 13.49 -7.83
C ILE A 192 -6.61 12.02 -8.16
N PHE A 193 -6.81 11.75 -9.45
CA PHE A 193 -7.09 10.42 -9.96
C PHE A 193 -5.98 9.93 -10.90
N PHE A 194 -5.63 8.67 -10.76
CA PHE A 194 -4.81 7.95 -11.72
C PHE A 194 -5.71 7.32 -12.78
N ASN A 195 -5.44 7.61 -14.06
CA ASN A 195 -6.21 7.11 -15.19
C ASN A 195 -5.79 5.69 -15.54
N LEU A 196 -6.36 4.72 -14.82
CA LEU A 196 -6.04 3.31 -14.98
C LEU A 196 -6.42 2.78 -16.36
N ASN A 197 -7.51 3.32 -16.97
CA ASN A 197 -7.97 2.91 -18.28
C ASN A 197 -6.92 3.13 -19.39
N LYS A 198 -6.09 4.20 -19.27
CA LYS A 198 -4.99 4.43 -20.22
C LYS A 198 -3.87 3.37 -20.16
N CYS A 199 -3.79 2.62 -19.07
CA CYS A 199 -2.79 1.59 -18.86
C CYS A 199 -3.28 0.20 -19.29
N LYS A 200 -4.54 0.04 -19.71
CA LYS A 200 -5.18 -1.26 -19.97
C LYS A 200 -4.40 -2.13 -20.96
N ASP A 201 -4.02 -1.57 -22.10
CA ASP A 201 -3.29 -2.30 -23.15
C ASP A 201 -1.89 -2.71 -22.67
N PHE A 202 -1.20 -1.80 -21.98
CA PHE A 202 0.09 -2.08 -21.37
C PHE A 202 -0.01 -3.21 -20.34
N LEU A 203 -0.98 -3.15 -19.42
CA LEU A 203 -1.20 -4.15 -18.40
C LEU A 203 -1.55 -5.53 -19.00
N SER A 204 -2.36 -5.56 -20.05
CA SER A 204 -2.71 -6.80 -20.75
C SER A 204 -1.47 -7.46 -21.35
N SER A 205 -0.64 -6.69 -22.06
CA SER A 205 0.62 -7.18 -22.64
C SER A 205 1.60 -7.63 -21.56
N TYR A 206 1.72 -6.85 -20.48
CA TYR A 206 2.59 -7.19 -19.34
C TYR A 206 2.21 -8.53 -18.68
N LEU A 207 0.90 -8.78 -18.49
CA LEU A 207 0.41 -10.05 -17.93
C LEU A 207 0.71 -11.26 -18.80
N ASP A 208 0.83 -11.08 -20.12
CA ASP A 208 1.18 -12.21 -21.02
C ASP A 208 2.63 -12.68 -20.80
N ASP A 209 3.51 -11.78 -20.43
CA ASP A 209 4.93 -12.06 -20.19
C ASP A 209 5.23 -12.50 -18.75
N LEU A 210 4.27 -12.34 -17.82
CA LEU A 210 4.48 -12.69 -16.42
C LEU A 210 4.39 -14.19 -16.14
N SER A 211 5.39 -14.69 -15.41
CA SER A 211 5.37 -16.05 -14.85
C SER A 211 4.72 -16.03 -13.46
N ILE A 212 3.40 -16.07 -13.43
CA ILE A 212 2.58 -16.08 -12.21
C ILE A 212 1.63 -17.26 -12.21
N GLN A 213 1.03 -17.56 -11.05
CA GLN A 213 0.02 -18.62 -10.93
C GLN A 213 -1.16 -18.34 -11.87
N GLU A 214 -1.62 -19.38 -12.56
CA GLU A 214 -2.71 -19.26 -13.56
C GLU A 214 -4.01 -18.69 -12.96
N SER A 215 -4.35 -19.07 -11.73
CA SER A 215 -5.52 -18.54 -11.01
C SER A 215 -5.43 -17.03 -10.78
N VAL A 216 -4.24 -16.52 -10.48
CA VAL A 216 -3.97 -15.09 -10.30
C VAL A 216 -4.06 -14.37 -11.65
N LYS A 217 -3.40 -14.91 -12.69
CA LYS A 217 -3.47 -14.35 -14.05
C LYS A 217 -4.91 -14.22 -14.56
N ASN A 218 -5.70 -15.29 -14.40
CA ASN A 218 -7.09 -15.33 -14.82
C ASN A 218 -7.94 -14.25 -14.10
N LYS A 219 -7.70 -14.04 -12.80
CA LYS A 219 -8.40 -13.01 -12.04
C LYS A 219 -8.04 -11.59 -12.48
N LEU A 220 -6.76 -11.33 -12.78
CA LEU A 220 -6.31 -10.05 -13.30
C LEU A 220 -6.89 -9.77 -14.71
N LEU A 221 -6.92 -10.78 -15.57
CA LEU A 221 -7.54 -10.67 -16.91
C LEU A 221 -9.06 -10.43 -16.84
N GLU A 222 -9.75 -11.03 -15.87
CA GLU A 222 -11.18 -10.74 -15.60
C GLU A 222 -11.38 -9.24 -15.28
N TRP A 223 -10.56 -8.67 -14.40
CA TRP A 223 -10.62 -7.25 -14.07
C TRP A 223 -10.31 -6.36 -15.28
N LEU A 224 -9.27 -6.69 -16.05
CA LEU A 224 -8.91 -5.95 -17.27
C LEU A 224 -9.99 -6.06 -18.35
N GLY A 225 -10.75 -7.16 -18.39
CA GLY A 225 -11.89 -7.35 -19.31
C GLY A 225 -13.10 -6.49 -18.98
N GLY A 226 -13.22 -6.00 -17.75
CA GLY A 226 -14.29 -5.13 -17.29
C GLY A 226 -14.02 -3.63 -17.53
N ASP A 227 -14.91 -2.81 -16.96
CA ASP A 227 -14.73 -1.36 -16.89
C ASP A 227 -13.83 -1.03 -15.70
N LEU A 228 -12.56 -0.72 -15.99
CA LEU A 228 -11.62 -0.26 -14.96
C LEU A 228 -12.07 1.10 -14.45
N GLN A 229 -12.14 1.26 -13.14
CA GLN A 229 -12.38 2.55 -12.52
C GLN A 229 -11.07 3.28 -12.31
N ASP A 230 -11.05 4.58 -12.63
CA ASP A 230 -9.89 5.42 -12.34
C ASP A 230 -9.71 5.53 -10.81
N TRP A 231 -8.47 5.51 -10.39
CA TRP A 231 -8.14 5.35 -8.99
C TRP A 231 -7.90 6.70 -8.29
N ASN A 232 -8.63 6.99 -7.22
CA ASN A 232 -8.40 8.15 -6.37
C ASN A 232 -7.12 7.95 -5.53
N ILE A 233 -6.06 8.65 -5.92
CA ILE A 233 -4.72 8.55 -5.33
C ILE A 233 -4.44 9.62 -4.27
N SER A 234 -5.39 10.49 -3.95
CA SER A 234 -5.21 11.56 -2.97
C SER A 234 -6.10 11.41 -1.75
N ARG A 235 -5.69 12.02 -0.65
CA ARG A 235 -6.46 12.18 0.58
C ARG A 235 -6.33 13.61 1.08
N ASP A 236 -7.42 14.16 1.63
CA ASP A 236 -7.42 15.48 2.26
C ASP A 236 -6.75 15.45 3.63
N LYS A 237 -6.19 16.58 4.05
CA LYS A 237 -5.70 16.73 5.42
C LYS A 237 -6.84 16.71 6.45
N PRO A 238 -6.60 16.28 7.70
CA PRO A 238 -5.37 15.67 8.17
C PRO A 238 -5.22 14.21 7.70
N TYR A 239 -4.03 13.85 7.25
CA TYR A 239 -3.71 12.49 6.85
C TYR A 239 -2.25 12.18 7.16
N PHE A 240 -1.97 10.98 7.66
CA PHE A 240 -0.61 10.51 7.87
C PHE A 240 -0.10 9.81 6.61
N GLY A 241 0.80 10.46 5.91
CA GLY A 241 1.36 10.06 4.63
C GLY A 241 2.19 11.17 4.02
N PHE A 242 2.72 10.98 2.82
CA PHE A 242 3.48 12.00 2.11
C PHE A 242 2.56 13.01 1.42
N LYS A 243 2.95 14.28 1.46
CA LYS A 243 2.25 15.34 0.73
C LYS A 243 2.43 15.18 -0.78
N ILE A 244 1.36 15.47 -1.51
CA ILE A 244 1.44 15.50 -2.97
C ILE A 244 2.11 16.82 -3.41
N PRO A 245 3.15 16.78 -4.25
CA PRO A 245 3.81 17.98 -4.76
C PRO A 245 2.82 18.98 -5.36
N GLN A 246 2.97 20.26 -5.05
CA GLN A 246 2.12 21.37 -5.50
C GLN A 246 0.67 21.38 -4.96
N HIS A 247 0.35 20.50 -4.01
CA HIS A 247 -0.97 20.44 -3.36
C HIS A 247 -0.82 20.48 -1.82
N ASP A 248 -0.92 21.66 -1.21
CA ASP A 248 -0.64 21.87 0.22
C ASP A 248 -1.55 21.08 1.17
N ASP A 249 -2.76 20.75 0.73
CA ASP A 249 -3.79 20.09 1.53
C ASP A 249 -4.06 18.64 1.11
N LYS A 250 -3.22 18.07 0.23
CA LYS A 250 -3.38 16.71 -0.28
C LYS A 250 -2.19 15.82 0.06
N TYR A 251 -2.50 14.57 0.36
CA TYR A 251 -1.56 13.53 0.68
C TYR A 251 -1.77 12.34 -0.26
N PHE A 252 -0.71 11.59 -0.53
CA PHE A 252 -0.85 10.34 -1.26
C PHE A 252 -1.65 9.34 -0.44
N TYR A 253 -2.55 8.63 -1.12
CA TYR A 253 -3.20 7.48 -0.54
C TYR A 253 -2.18 6.36 -0.28
N VAL A 254 -2.25 5.71 0.87
CA VAL A 254 -1.27 4.69 1.31
C VAL A 254 -0.95 3.62 0.26
N TRP A 255 -1.91 3.20 -0.54
CA TRP A 255 -1.70 2.21 -1.60
C TRP A 255 -0.92 2.75 -2.81
N VAL A 256 -0.59 4.05 -2.84
CA VAL A 256 0.35 4.62 -3.82
C VAL A 256 1.78 4.44 -3.33
N ASP A 257 2.04 4.77 -2.08
CA ASP A 257 3.40 4.72 -1.53
C ASP A 257 3.83 3.34 -1.03
N ALA A 258 2.90 2.51 -0.55
CA ALA A 258 3.20 1.17 -0.06
C ALA A 258 3.90 0.28 -1.11
N PRO A 259 3.42 0.15 -2.36
CA PRO A 259 4.13 -0.64 -3.38
C PRO A 259 5.52 -0.08 -3.72
N ILE A 260 5.70 1.24 -3.65
CA ILE A 260 7.00 1.88 -3.90
C ILE A 260 7.97 1.59 -2.74
N GLY A 261 7.45 1.30 -1.55
CA GLY A 261 8.22 0.89 -0.38
C GLY A 261 9.15 -0.31 -0.60
N TYR A 262 8.80 -1.24 -1.49
CA TYR A 262 9.70 -2.33 -1.89
C TYR A 262 10.96 -1.81 -2.57
N ILE A 263 10.80 -0.83 -3.47
CA ILE A 263 11.92 -0.18 -4.17
C ILE A 263 12.73 0.67 -3.19
N ALA A 264 12.05 1.39 -2.28
CA ALA A 264 12.69 2.23 -1.28
C ALA A 264 13.58 1.43 -0.32
N ALA A 265 13.09 0.29 0.19
CA ALA A 265 13.87 -0.62 1.02
C ALA A 265 15.14 -1.11 0.31
N THR A 266 15.00 -1.46 -0.96
CA THR A 266 16.13 -1.89 -1.80
C THR A 266 17.08 -0.73 -2.06
N LYS A 267 16.55 0.47 -2.37
CA LYS A 267 17.36 1.67 -2.62
C LYS A 267 18.21 2.04 -1.42
N TYR A 268 17.62 2.07 -0.21
CA TYR A 268 18.38 2.33 1.02
C TYR A 268 19.57 1.37 1.17
N TYR A 269 19.32 0.06 1.02
CA TYR A 269 20.37 -0.96 1.09
C TYR A 269 21.46 -0.73 0.01
N CYS A 270 21.05 -0.39 -1.19
CA CYS A 270 21.98 -0.15 -2.30
C CYS A 270 22.85 1.09 -2.07
N ASP A 271 22.27 2.19 -1.56
CA ASP A 271 22.98 3.42 -1.23
C ASP A 271 24.07 3.16 -0.16
N GLU A 272 23.72 2.42 0.92
CA GLU A 272 24.67 2.01 1.96
C GLU A 272 25.81 1.13 1.42
N ASN A 273 25.52 0.30 0.41
CA ASN A 273 26.50 -0.60 -0.19
C ASN A 273 27.15 -0.05 -1.48
N LYS A 274 26.86 1.19 -1.88
CA LYS A 274 27.34 1.85 -3.10
C LYS A 274 27.02 1.08 -4.38
N ILE A 275 25.81 0.56 -4.44
CA ILE A 275 25.24 -0.15 -5.59
C ILE A 275 24.16 0.77 -6.20
N ASP A 276 24.06 0.84 -7.52
CA ASP A 276 22.92 1.46 -8.16
C ASP A 276 21.70 0.53 -8.05
N TYR A 277 20.62 0.99 -7.38
CA TYR A 277 19.42 0.21 -7.19
C TYR A 277 18.72 -0.18 -8.50
N LEU A 278 18.94 0.58 -9.59
CA LEU A 278 18.42 0.25 -10.92
C LEU A 278 19.04 -1.03 -11.49
N ASN A 279 20.20 -1.47 -10.97
CA ASN A 279 20.74 -2.79 -11.30
C ASN A 279 19.86 -3.94 -10.77
N LEU A 280 19.00 -3.67 -9.78
CA LEU A 280 18.07 -4.64 -9.20
C LEU A 280 16.65 -4.48 -9.76
N TRP A 281 16.18 -3.25 -9.95
CA TRP A 281 14.81 -2.92 -10.37
C TRP A 281 14.68 -2.37 -11.78
N GLY A 282 15.77 -2.03 -12.43
CA GLY A 282 15.77 -1.45 -13.78
C GLY A 282 15.40 -2.48 -14.86
N LYS A 283 15.04 -1.96 -16.04
CA LYS A 283 14.69 -2.77 -17.22
C LYS A 283 15.78 -3.77 -17.62
N ASP A 284 17.04 -3.39 -17.39
CA ASP A 284 18.23 -4.19 -17.70
C ASP A 284 18.79 -4.89 -16.44
N SER A 285 17.95 -5.09 -15.42
CA SER A 285 18.34 -5.77 -14.19
C SER A 285 18.90 -7.17 -14.45
N ASN A 286 19.88 -7.55 -13.65
CA ASN A 286 20.45 -8.90 -13.65
C ASN A 286 19.80 -9.79 -12.55
N TYR A 287 18.77 -9.29 -11.87
CA TYR A 287 18.01 -9.97 -10.80
C TYR A 287 16.64 -10.41 -11.25
#